data_b07f8c175058d9ddf682f55cb62f8d0c
#
_entry.id   b07f8c175058d9ddf682f55cb62f8d0c
#
_cell.length_a   1.000
_cell.length_b   1.000
_cell.length_c   1.000
_cell.angle_alpha   90.00
_cell.angle_beta   90.00
_cell.angle_gamma   90.00
#
_symmetry.space_group_name_H-M   'P 1'
#
loop_
_entity.id
_entity.type
_entity.pdbx_description
1 polymer ?
#
loop_
_entity_poly.entity_id
_entity_poly.type
_entity_poly.pdbx_seq_one_letter_code
_entity_poly.pdbx_strand_id
1 'polypeptide(L)'
;MSRITENDILIPALYIVYKNKSATTTIIKEQLVEMFRPTGEDAEVLQGRNDTKFTQIVRNLTGSHYSSNRFGELTTKNANKFSLTPEGKVFIEENVSQCEYISNNFFTYNENIDIATKIHKSSKTKHNLIIYKEDDIINEGKTRQINTKTKSRS
;
A
#
# COMPACT_ATOMS: atom_id res chain seq x y z
N MET A 1 -17.31 10.55 -9.11
CA MET A 1 -16.23 10.86 -8.19
C MET A 1 -15.81 9.63 -7.41
N SER A 2 -14.53 9.33 -7.47
CA SER A 2 -13.99 8.17 -6.76
C SER A 2 -13.84 8.46 -5.27
N ARG A 3 -14.22 7.50 -4.45
CA ARG A 3 -13.92 7.58 -3.02
C ARG A 3 -12.73 6.68 -2.75
N ILE A 4 -11.83 7.15 -1.90
CA ILE A 4 -10.69 6.35 -1.52
C ILE A 4 -11.16 5.17 -0.66
N THR A 5 -10.50 4.04 -0.82
CA THR A 5 -10.82 2.83 -0.04
C THR A 5 -9.58 2.36 0.70
N GLU A 6 -9.77 1.40 1.60
CA GLU A 6 -8.63 0.80 2.30
C GLU A 6 -7.65 0.16 1.34
N ASN A 7 -8.13 -0.43 0.25
CA ASN A 7 -7.25 -1.02 -0.76
C ASN A 7 -6.35 0.02 -1.42
N ASP A 8 -6.88 1.23 -1.62
CA ASP A 8 -6.12 2.28 -2.29
C ASP A 8 -4.95 2.77 -1.43
N ILE A 9 -5.10 2.75 -0.10
CA ILE A 9 -4.04 3.23 0.79
C ILE A 9 -3.17 2.12 1.35
N LEU A 10 -3.44 0.87 1.01
CA LEU A 10 -2.68 -0.27 1.54
C LEU A 10 -1.19 -0.12 1.26
N ILE A 11 -0.83 0.02 0.00
CA ILE A 11 0.58 0.11 -0.39
C ILE A 11 1.21 1.40 0.12
N PRO A 12 0.55 2.57 -0.01
CA PRO A 12 1.10 3.78 0.61
C PRO A 12 1.30 3.67 2.12
N ALA A 13 0.39 3.00 2.84
CA ALA A 13 0.55 2.81 4.28
C ALA A 13 1.77 1.94 4.58
N LEU A 14 1.95 0.85 3.83
CA LEU A 14 3.13 0.01 3.98
C LEU A 14 4.41 0.78 3.68
N TYR A 15 4.37 1.66 2.68
CA TYR A 15 5.49 2.51 2.34
C TYR A 15 5.88 3.42 3.51
N ILE A 16 4.89 3.96 4.21
CA ILE A 16 5.15 4.83 5.35
C ILE A 16 5.80 4.03 6.48
N VAL A 17 5.32 2.81 6.74
CA VAL A 17 5.96 1.94 7.72
C VAL A 17 7.41 1.65 7.29
N TYR A 18 7.60 1.38 6.02
CA TYR A 18 8.92 1.07 5.45
C TYR A 18 9.91 2.21 5.68
N LYS A 19 9.53 3.43 5.32
CA LYS A 19 10.49 4.54 5.38
C LYS A 19 10.72 5.03 6.80
N ASN A 20 9.79 4.75 7.74
CA ASN A 20 9.96 5.10 9.14
C ASN A 20 10.51 3.95 9.98
N LYS A 21 10.67 2.77 9.37
CA LYS A 21 11.07 1.51 9.99
C LYS A 21 10.01 0.96 10.92
N SER A 22 9.32 1.80 11.67
CA SER A 22 8.12 1.45 12.42
C SER A 22 7.25 2.70 12.49
N ALA A 23 5.95 2.53 12.63
CA ALA A 23 5.04 3.67 12.65
C ALA A 23 3.78 3.32 13.43
N THR A 24 3.29 4.30 14.19
CA THR A 24 2.00 4.18 14.84
C THR A 24 0.90 4.55 13.84
N THR A 25 -0.35 4.23 14.20
CA THR A 25 -1.49 4.66 13.40
C THR A 25 -1.48 6.18 13.18
N THR A 26 -1.11 6.93 14.21
CA THR A 26 -1.06 8.38 14.11
C THR A 26 -0.06 8.86 13.07
N ILE A 27 1.13 8.28 13.07
CA ILE A 27 2.16 8.62 12.08
C ILE A 27 1.71 8.24 10.68
N ILE A 28 1.16 7.03 10.53
CA ILE A 28 0.66 6.58 9.23
C ILE A 28 -0.40 7.54 8.72
N LYS A 29 -1.33 7.92 9.59
CA LYS A 29 -2.41 8.81 9.26
C LYS A 29 -1.89 10.18 8.80
N GLU A 30 -0.98 10.75 9.58
CA GLU A 30 -0.45 12.08 9.28
C GLU A 30 0.31 12.09 7.95
N GLN A 31 1.13 11.09 7.72
CA GLN A 31 1.93 11.05 6.50
C GLN A 31 1.10 10.69 5.27
N LEU A 32 0.03 9.91 5.44
CA LEU A 32 -0.89 9.67 4.33
C LEU A 32 -1.65 10.93 3.96
N VAL A 33 -2.04 11.73 4.95
CA VAL A 33 -2.69 13.02 4.67
C VAL A 33 -1.74 13.92 3.88
N GLU A 34 -0.47 13.98 4.27
CA GLU A 34 0.51 14.77 3.55
C GLU A 34 0.70 14.27 2.12
N MET A 35 0.70 12.95 1.94
CA MET A 35 0.93 12.36 0.62
C MET A 35 -0.26 12.57 -0.30
N PHE A 36 -1.46 12.32 0.18
CA PHE A 36 -2.66 12.35 -0.66
C PHE A 36 -3.31 13.72 -0.77
N ARG A 37 -3.17 14.54 0.27
CA ARG A 37 -3.77 15.88 0.33
C ARG A 37 -5.29 15.84 0.08
N PRO A 38 -6.05 15.15 0.95
CA PRO A 38 -7.49 14.97 0.74
C PRO A 38 -8.23 16.29 0.62
N THR A 39 -9.26 16.30 -0.23
CA THR A 39 -10.14 17.44 -0.43
C THR A 39 -11.57 16.95 -0.49
N GLY A 40 -12.53 17.89 -0.49
CA GLY A 40 -13.93 17.57 -0.64
C GLY A 40 -14.48 16.80 0.54
N GLU A 41 -15.37 15.86 0.27
CA GLU A 41 -16.02 15.09 1.32
C GLU A 41 -15.04 14.31 2.18
N ASP A 42 -13.99 13.81 1.56
CA ASP A 42 -13.02 12.97 2.30
C ASP A 42 -12.20 13.78 3.28
N ALA A 43 -12.12 15.09 3.11
CA ALA A 43 -11.43 15.99 4.04
C ALA A 43 -12.34 16.53 5.13
N GLU A 44 -13.65 16.25 5.08
CA GLU A 44 -14.59 16.77 6.06
C GLU A 44 -14.50 15.99 7.36
N VAL A 45 -14.56 16.73 8.47
CA VAL A 45 -14.55 16.12 9.79
C VAL A 45 -15.87 15.41 10.02
N LEU A 46 -15.80 14.16 10.48
CA LEU A 46 -17.00 13.39 10.78
C LEU A 46 -17.66 13.93 12.03
N GLN A 47 -18.99 13.98 12.02
CA GLN A 47 -19.75 14.53 13.12
C GLN A 47 -19.47 13.76 14.41
N GLY A 48 -19.16 14.49 15.48
CA GLY A 48 -18.91 13.89 16.78
C GLY A 48 -17.56 13.21 16.91
N ARG A 49 -16.65 13.44 15.95
CA ARG A 49 -15.34 12.79 15.96
C ARG A 49 -14.26 13.78 15.56
N ASN A 50 -13.00 13.38 15.80
CA ASN A 50 -11.85 14.16 15.35
C ASN A 50 -11.29 13.67 14.03
N ASP A 51 -11.95 12.69 13.40
CA ASP A 51 -11.49 12.13 12.15
C ASP A 51 -12.22 12.69 10.95
N THR A 52 -11.53 12.76 9.82
CA THR A 52 -12.16 12.97 8.53
C THR A 52 -12.52 11.60 7.95
N LYS A 53 -13.25 11.59 6.83
CA LYS A 53 -13.52 10.33 6.15
C LYS A 53 -12.22 9.66 5.73
N PHE A 54 -11.25 10.44 5.25
CA PHE A 54 -9.95 9.90 4.86
C PHE A 54 -9.24 9.25 6.04
N THR A 55 -9.14 9.94 7.17
CA THR A 55 -8.41 9.38 8.32
C THR A 55 -9.16 8.21 8.94
N GLN A 56 -10.49 8.18 8.82
CA GLN A 56 -11.27 7.04 9.29
C GLN A 56 -10.90 5.78 8.50
N ILE A 57 -10.68 5.92 7.19
CA ILE A 57 -10.26 4.78 6.36
C ILE A 57 -8.89 4.27 6.81
N VAL A 58 -7.98 5.18 7.15
CA VAL A 58 -6.66 4.78 7.67
C VAL A 58 -6.83 4.01 8.98
N ARG A 59 -7.69 4.50 9.87
CA ARG A 59 -7.94 3.82 11.13
C ARG A 59 -8.57 2.45 10.93
N ASN A 60 -9.44 2.32 9.93
CA ASN A 60 -10.04 1.02 9.64
C ASN A 60 -8.96 0.04 9.16
N LEU A 61 -8.03 0.50 8.35
CA LEU A 61 -6.95 -0.36 7.85
C LEU A 61 -6.05 -0.85 8.98
N THR A 62 -5.73 0.02 9.92
CA THR A 62 -4.75 -0.29 10.98
C THR A 62 -5.39 -0.62 12.34
N GLY A 63 -6.72 -0.65 12.41
CA GLY A 63 -7.45 -0.75 13.67
C GLY A 63 -7.75 -2.18 14.09
N SER A 64 -8.93 -2.37 14.68
CA SER A 64 -9.26 -3.61 15.37
C SER A 64 -9.29 -4.84 14.47
N HIS A 65 -9.46 -4.66 13.17
CA HIS A 65 -9.52 -5.78 12.22
C HIS A 65 -8.27 -5.89 11.37
N TYR A 66 -7.17 -5.26 11.80
CA TYR A 66 -5.97 -5.23 10.97
C TYR A 66 -5.41 -6.63 10.70
N SER A 67 -5.56 -7.55 11.65
CA SER A 67 -4.99 -8.89 11.49
C SER A 67 -5.71 -9.72 10.44
N SER A 68 -6.90 -9.32 10.01
CA SER A 68 -7.66 -10.05 9.00
C SER A 68 -7.56 -9.40 7.63
N ASN A 69 -6.74 -8.37 7.47
CA ASN A 69 -6.57 -7.73 6.17
C ASN A 69 -5.10 -7.85 5.71
N ARG A 70 -4.87 -7.43 4.48
CA ARG A 70 -3.54 -7.57 3.86
C ARG A 70 -2.47 -6.78 4.61
N PHE A 71 -2.85 -5.62 5.16
CA PHE A 71 -1.92 -4.83 5.96
C PHE A 71 -1.43 -5.62 7.17
N GLY A 72 -2.35 -6.31 7.84
CA GLY A 72 -1.99 -7.14 8.98
C GLY A 72 -1.13 -8.33 8.62
N GLU A 73 -1.30 -8.87 7.42
CA GLU A 73 -0.49 -9.99 6.96
C GLU A 73 0.97 -9.58 6.73
N LEU A 74 1.20 -8.33 6.39
CA LEU A 74 2.51 -7.85 5.99
C LEU A 74 3.21 -7.04 7.07
N THR A 75 2.57 -6.89 8.24
CA THR A 75 3.14 -6.13 9.36
C THR A 75 3.03 -6.92 10.64
N THR A 76 3.83 -6.52 11.63
CA THR A 76 3.66 -6.95 13.02
C THR A 76 3.40 -5.72 13.85
N LYS A 77 2.66 -5.88 14.94
CA LYS A 77 2.32 -4.78 15.82
C LYS A 77 2.88 -5.03 17.21
N ASN A 78 3.66 -4.08 17.71
CA ASN A 78 4.24 -4.18 19.03
C ASN A 78 4.19 -2.81 19.67
N ALA A 79 3.55 -2.71 20.83
CA ALA A 79 3.42 -1.44 21.56
C ALA A 79 2.85 -0.34 20.68
N ASN A 80 1.80 -0.66 19.92
CA ASN A 80 1.10 0.27 19.01
C ASN A 80 1.92 0.73 17.81
N LYS A 81 3.07 0.10 17.56
CA LYS A 81 3.88 0.41 16.39
C LYS A 81 3.85 -0.75 15.42
N PHE A 82 3.66 -0.43 14.16
CA PHE A 82 3.69 -1.42 13.07
C PHE A 82 5.08 -1.46 12.47
N SER A 83 5.56 -2.67 12.20
CA SER A 83 6.81 -2.91 11.49
C SER A 83 6.54 -3.92 10.40
N LEU A 84 7.34 -3.89 9.34
CA LEU A 84 7.12 -4.83 8.24
C LEU A 84 7.66 -6.20 8.59
N THR A 85 6.91 -7.24 8.18
CA THR A 85 7.46 -8.59 8.16
C THR A 85 8.48 -8.67 7.02
N PRO A 86 9.33 -9.73 6.98
CA PRO A 86 10.22 -9.91 5.83
C PRO A 86 9.45 -9.93 4.50
N GLU A 87 8.29 -10.57 4.48
CA GLU A 87 7.44 -10.59 3.29
C GLU A 87 6.92 -9.21 2.95
N GLY A 88 6.51 -8.46 3.97
CA GLY A 88 6.03 -7.10 3.76
C GLY A 88 7.11 -6.19 3.21
N LYS A 89 8.35 -6.37 3.67
CA LYS A 89 9.47 -5.59 3.18
C LYS A 89 9.73 -5.86 1.70
N VAL A 90 9.77 -7.12 1.33
CA VAL A 90 9.96 -7.49 -0.08
C VAL A 90 8.82 -6.91 -0.93
N PHE A 91 7.59 -7.06 -0.46
CA PHE A 91 6.43 -6.58 -1.18
C PHE A 91 6.49 -5.07 -1.43
N ILE A 92 6.80 -4.30 -0.38
CA ILE A 92 6.78 -2.84 -0.53
C ILE A 92 7.98 -2.34 -1.32
N GLU A 93 9.12 -3.00 -1.25
CA GLU A 93 10.29 -2.57 -1.99
C GLU A 93 10.05 -2.56 -3.49
N GLU A 94 9.15 -3.41 -3.97
CA GLU A 94 8.77 -3.43 -5.37
C GLU A 94 7.90 -2.23 -5.77
N ASN A 95 7.38 -1.51 -4.78
CA ASN A 95 6.42 -0.43 -5.02
C ASN A 95 6.89 0.93 -4.50
N VAL A 96 8.12 1.01 -4.00
CA VAL A 96 8.63 2.24 -3.39
C VAL A 96 8.64 3.41 -4.38
N SER A 97 9.10 3.15 -5.60
CA SER A 97 9.22 4.23 -6.58
C SER A 97 7.86 4.81 -6.96
N GLN A 98 6.83 3.98 -7.03
CA GLN A 98 5.49 4.45 -7.33
C GLN A 98 4.93 5.31 -6.18
N CYS A 99 5.21 4.92 -4.94
CA CYS A 99 4.78 5.71 -3.79
C CYS A 99 5.51 7.05 -3.75
N GLU A 100 6.81 7.04 -4.06
CA GLU A 100 7.59 8.27 -4.12
C GLU A 100 7.09 9.18 -5.23
N TYR A 101 6.60 8.61 -6.31
CA TYR A 101 6.03 9.38 -7.41
C TYR A 101 4.84 10.20 -6.93
N ILE A 102 3.97 9.61 -6.12
CA ILE A 102 2.85 10.36 -5.54
C ILE A 102 3.36 11.44 -4.59
N SER A 103 4.31 11.09 -3.71
CA SER A 103 4.82 12.01 -2.70
C SER A 103 5.56 13.20 -3.30
N ASN A 104 6.28 12.99 -4.39
CA ASN A 104 7.18 14.00 -4.94
C ASN A 104 6.55 14.91 -5.99
N ASN A 105 5.24 14.73 -6.23
CA ASN A 105 4.52 15.55 -7.21
C ASN A 105 3.34 16.24 -6.54
N PHE A 106 2.83 17.28 -7.20
CA PHE A 106 1.72 18.07 -6.66
C PHE A 106 0.41 17.71 -7.38
N PHE A 107 0.11 16.42 -7.43
CA PHE A 107 -1.12 15.94 -8.04
C PHE A 107 -2.32 16.34 -7.18
N THR A 108 -3.48 16.44 -7.82
CA THR A 108 -4.72 16.64 -7.07
C THR A 108 -5.04 15.37 -6.28
N TYR A 109 -5.96 15.52 -5.32
CA TYR A 109 -6.38 14.37 -4.52
C TYR A 109 -6.93 13.24 -5.39
N ASN A 110 -7.79 13.59 -6.38
CA ASN A 110 -8.36 12.57 -7.26
C ASN A 110 -7.28 11.87 -8.08
N GLU A 111 -6.28 12.61 -8.54
CA GLU A 111 -5.17 12.02 -9.27
C GLU A 111 -4.37 11.08 -8.39
N ASN A 112 -4.16 11.45 -7.13
CA ASN A 112 -3.44 10.60 -6.18
C ASN A 112 -4.20 9.29 -5.95
N ILE A 113 -5.52 9.36 -5.81
CA ILE A 113 -6.35 8.16 -5.67
C ILE A 113 -6.22 7.27 -6.90
N ASP A 114 -6.31 7.86 -8.09
CA ASP A 114 -6.22 7.07 -9.33
C ASP A 114 -4.88 6.35 -9.43
N ILE A 115 -3.80 7.03 -9.10
CA ILE A 115 -2.47 6.43 -9.14
C ILE A 115 -2.39 5.30 -8.12
N ALA A 116 -2.87 5.53 -6.90
CA ALA A 116 -2.84 4.52 -5.85
C ALA A 116 -3.65 3.29 -6.24
N THR A 117 -4.82 3.50 -6.85
CA THR A 117 -5.66 2.40 -7.33
C THR A 117 -4.92 1.58 -8.36
N LYS A 118 -4.24 2.22 -9.29
CA LYS A 118 -3.47 1.53 -10.33
C LYS A 118 -2.31 0.76 -9.73
N ILE A 119 -1.63 1.32 -8.74
CA ILE A 119 -0.53 0.64 -8.06
C ILE A 119 -1.05 -0.63 -7.39
N HIS A 120 -2.18 -0.54 -6.71
CA HIS A 120 -2.77 -1.70 -6.04
C HIS A 120 -3.13 -2.80 -7.04
N LYS A 121 -3.77 -2.44 -8.16
CA LYS A 121 -4.14 -3.42 -9.18
C LYS A 121 -2.91 -4.06 -9.80
N SER A 122 -1.89 -3.26 -10.06
CA SER A 122 -0.65 -3.75 -10.65
C SER A 122 0.05 -4.74 -9.72
N SER A 123 0.05 -4.46 -8.41
CA SER A 123 0.70 -5.34 -7.44
C SER A 123 0.00 -6.69 -7.37
N LYS A 124 -1.33 -6.72 -7.47
CA LYS A 124 -2.07 -7.98 -7.47
C LYS A 124 -1.75 -8.80 -8.71
N THR A 125 -1.66 -8.13 -9.86
CA THR A 125 -1.31 -8.80 -11.10
C THR A 125 0.10 -9.37 -11.04
N LYS A 126 1.05 -8.60 -10.51
CA LYS A 126 2.43 -9.07 -10.36
C LYS A 126 2.50 -10.28 -9.46
N HIS A 127 1.76 -10.26 -8.36
CA HIS A 127 1.73 -11.37 -7.42
C HIS A 127 1.22 -12.64 -8.12
N ASN A 128 0.15 -12.51 -8.88
CA ASN A 128 -0.42 -13.64 -9.60
C ASN A 128 0.56 -14.19 -10.66
N LEU A 129 1.26 -13.28 -11.34
CA LEU A 129 2.24 -13.70 -12.34
C LEU A 129 3.42 -14.44 -11.71
N ILE A 130 3.87 -13.99 -10.55
CA ILE A 130 4.98 -14.66 -9.85
C ILE A 130 4.58 -16.08 -9.47
N ILE A 131 3.39 -16.27 -8.94
CA ILE A 131 2.89 -17.59 -8.58
C ILE A 131 2.82 -18.48 -9.81
N TYR A 132 2.30 -17.95 -10.91
CA TYR A 132 2.19 -18.69 -12.15
C TYR A 132 3.55 -19.12 -12.69
N LYS A 133 4.54 -18.25 -12.62
CA LYS A 133 5.88 -18.56 -13.08
C LYS A 133 6.52 -19.67 -12.25
N GLU A 134 6.29 -19.67 -10.97
CA GLU A 134 6.82 -20.72 -10.11
C GLU A 134 6.22 -22.07 -10.48
N ASP A 135 4.94 -22.10 -10.77
CA ASP A 135 4.28 -23.33 -11.24
C ASP A 135 4.87 -23.79 -12.56
N ASP A 136 5.10 -22.87 -13.48
CA ASP A 136 5.70 -23.20 -14.77
C ASP A 136 7.08 -23.81 -14.60
N ILE A 137 7.90 -23.22 -13.74
CA ILE A 137 9.25 -23.71 -13.49
C ILE A 137 9.20 -25.13 -12.94
N ILE A 138 8.30 -25.35 -11.97
CA ILE A 138 8.16 -26.67 -11.36
C ILE A 138 7.72 -27.70 -12.41
N ASN A 139 6.76 -27.34 -13.24
CA ASN A 139 6.20 -28.26 -14.22
C ASN A 139 7.16 -28.58 -15.35
N GLU A 140 7.93 -27.59 -15.78
CA GLU A 140 8.82 -27.76 -16.93
C GLU A 140 10.24 -28.08 -16.55
N GLY A 141 10.57 -27.86 -15.31
CA GLY A 141 11.91 -28.12 -14.83
C GLY A 141 12.93 -27.10 -15.24
N LYS A 142 12.50 -25.90 -15.66
CA LYS A 142 13.45 -24.87 -16.01
C LYS A 142 12.84 -23.56 -16.41
N THR A 143 13.39 -22.57 -17.04
CA THR A 143 13.09 -21.48 -17.68
C THR A 143 13.18 -20.28 -18.04
N ARG A 144 13.25 -19.69 -18.40
CA ARG A 144 13.15 -18.49 -18.69
C ARG A 144 13.38 -17.47 -18.31
N GLN A 145 13.75 -17.21 -18.37
CA GLN A 145 13.75 -16.15 -18.11
C GLN A 145 13.79 -15.31 -18.25
N ILE A 146 13.42 -15.40 -18.53
CA ILE A 146 13.23 -14.44 -18.69
C ILE A 146 13.31 -13.72 -18.52
N ASN A 147 13.21 -13.92 -18.81
CA ASN A 147 13.23 -12.96 -18.82
C ASN A 147 13.29 -12.32 -18.31
N THR A 148 13.26 -12.65 -18.28
CA THR A 148 13.31 -11.89 -17.88
C THR A 148 13.58 -11.35 -17.37
N LYS A 149 13.69 -11.49 -17.50
CA LYS A 149 14.01 -10.95 -17.28
C LYS A 149 13.98 -10.32 -17.14
N THR A 150 13.65 -10.76 -17.23
CA THR A 150 13.75 -10.29 -17.28
C THR A 150 13.62 -9.84 -17.03
N LYS A 151 13.49 -10.02 -17.22
CA LYS A 151 13.63 -9.71 -17.20
C LYS A 151 13.46 -9.15 -16.90
N SER A 152 13.20 -9.56 -16.83
CA SER A 152 13.29 -9.24 -16.80
C SER A 152 13.06 -8.99 -16.51
N ARG A 153 12.99 -9.12 -16.68
CA ARG A 153 12.99 -9.00 -16.74
C ARG A 153 12.58 -8.61 -16.87
N SER A 154 12.19 -9.08 -16.97
CA SER A 154 11.85 -8.87 -17.26
C SER A 154 11.81 -8.59 -17.27
#